data_fbb20b95adc8e9e54c20e34aca057fe3
#
_entry.id   fbb20b95adc8e9e54c20e34aca057fe3
#
_cell.length_a   1.000
_cell.length_b   1.000
_cell.length_c   1.000
_cell.angle_alpha   90.00
_cell.angle_beta   90.00
_cell.angle_gamma   90.00
#
_symmetry.space_group_name_H-M   'P 1'
#
loop_
_entity.id
_entity.type
_entity.pdbx_description
1 polymer ?
#
loop_
_entity_poly.entity_id
_entity_poly.type
_entity_poly.pdbx_seq_one_letter_code
_entity_poly.pdbx_strand_id
1 'polypeptide(L)'
;MALNRHTAPANGVFRATEIPSLEEMPLSSGVVAYHRRTSAQGLLRLDLMVRAGSGFQPRPLLSQLSDLLLKEGCREVRDASGQVTCSALSTAETADLFDRYGAYVYYSTMMEYVIVTVCVRTEYLAPSLTLLRNLYAFPAYPEEGIRLNLELRQQQWKIDREKVQVAASMKMNELLFGADHPYGRMLREEDFQAVDRAELLAFHDRFYRPENTLLVATGDVGEQELAVMERIFGVGLSRMLSEAGEAVEAAATSLPDMPPPHPSAEKTAFISKPGALQAAVRFSLPAVGQQHPDFHGLQILNALLGGYFGSRLMTSLREEKGYTYGIQSTHTVYRDYSYIDIETQTAVGFVEPLIDGVWAEMDRLVREPVTAAELDRLRNHLYGEYARMVDGPFAFSDLFLSARMSGEEMSECFARQLEAVGAVTPDDLQRLARTYLRKEDFFLVKAGG
;
A
#
# COMPACT_ATOMS: atom_id res chain seq x y z
N MET A 1 -20.85 40.82 -10.31
CA MET A 1 -21.72 40.36 -9.21
C MET A 1 -20.91 40.34 -7.92
N ALA A 2 -21.30 41.09 -6.89
CA ALA A 2 -20.61 41.04 -5.58
C ALA A 2 -20.91 39.71 -4.93
N LEU A 3 -19.88 38.96 -4.54
CA LEU A 3 -20.03 37.69 -3.80
C LEU A 3 -20.61 37.97 -2.43
N ASN A 4 -21.75 37.36 -2.11
CA ASN A 4 -22.31 37.38 -0.75
C ASN A 4 -21.48 36.43 0.14
N ARG A 5 -20.61 37.01 0.99
CA ARG A 5 -19.74 36.26 1.89
C ARG A 5 -20.43 35.81 3.21
N HIS A 6 -21.69 36.17 3.41
CA HIS A 6 -22.49 35.79 4.58
C HIS A 6 -23.31 34.51 4.36
N THR A 7 -23.40 34.05 3.13
CA THR A 7 -24.12 32.82 2.79
C THR A 7 -23.13 31.83 2.20
N ALA A 8 -23.01 30.65 2.81
CA ALA A 8 -22.20 29.58 2.26
C ALA A 8 -22.75 29.19 0.86
N PRO A 9 -21.89 28.90 -0.13
CA PRO A 9 -22.36 28.38 -1.40
C PRO A 9 -23.12 27.06 -1.17
N ALA A 10 -24.16 26.84 -1.94
CA ALA A 10 -24.86 25.57 -1.92
C ALA A 10 -23.91 24.45 -2.32
N ASN A 11 -23.93 23.33 -1.59
CA ASN A 11 -23.17 22.16 -1.96
C ASN A 11 -23.63 21.68 -3.35
N GLY A 12 -22.69 21.60 -4.28
CA GLY A 12 -22.97 21.01 -5.59
C GLY A 12 -23.28 19.52 -5.45
N VAL A 13 -24.13 18.99 -6.32
CA VAL A 13 -24.30 17.54 -6.44
C VAL A 13 -23.06 17.01 -7.14
N PHE A 14 -22.32 16.11 -6.48
CA PHE A 14 -21.24 15.39 -7.13
C PHE A 14 -21.86 14.59 -8.31
N ARG A 15 -21.37 14.88 -9.49
CA ARG A 15 -21.65 14.04 -10.66
C ARG A 15 -20.41 13.24 -10.93
N ALA A 16 -20.49 11.93 -10.84
CA ALA A 16 -19.41 11.07 -11.27
C ALA A 16 -19.08 11.43 -12.72
N THR A 17 -17.89 11.95 -12.92
CA THR A 17 -17.29 12.02 -14.24
C THR A 17 -17.02 10.58 -14.69
N GLU A 18 -16.89 10.36 -15.97
CA GLU A 18 -16.53 9.07 -16.55
C GLU A 18 -15.41 8.41 -15.74
N ILE A 19 -15.66 7.17 -15.30
CA ILE A 19 -14.67 6.42 -14.51
C ILE A 19 -13.60 5.96 -15.49
N PRO A 20 -12.39 6.48 -15.37
CA PRO A 20 -11.35 6.17 -16.33
C PRO A 20 -10.77 4.78 -16.08
N SER A 21 -10.64 4.00 -17.12
CA SER A 21 -9.84 2.77 -17.15
C SER A 21 -8.44 3.07 -17.67
N LEU A 22 -7.48 2.21 -17.35
CA LEU A 22 -6.21 2.13 -18.06
C LEU A 22 -6.36 1.13 -19.23
N GLU A 23 -5.69 1.41 -20.33
CA GLU A 23 -5.62 0.50 -21.47
C GLU A 23 -4.52 -0.54 -21.23
N GLU A 24 -4.82 -1.79 -21.52
CA GLU A 24 -3.89 -2.91 -21.39
C GLU A 24 -3.07 -3.08 -22.67
N MET A 25 -1.76 -3.28 -22.52
CA MET A 25 -0.82 -3.54 -23.61
C MET A 25 0.15 -4.65 -23.19
N PRO A 26 -0.09 -5.92 -23.56
CA PRO A 26 0.87 -7.00 -23.32
C PRO A 26 2.18 -6.75 -24.10
N LEU A 27 3.32 -6.82 -23.38
CA LEU A 27 4.64 -6.66 -23.97
C LEU A 27 5.22 -8.02 -24.41
N SER A 28 6.10 -8.01 -25.41
CA SER A 28 6.73 -9.22 -25.95
C SER A 28 7.55 -10.02 -24.93
N SER A 29 7.90 -9.44 -23.79
CA SER A 29 8.60 -10.14 -22.69
C SER A 29 7.69 -10.98 -21.80
N GLY A 30 6.38 -10.79 -21.87
CA GLY A 30 5.41 -11.33 -20.92
C GLY A 30 5.02 -10.36 -19.78
N VAL A 31 5.69 -9.21 -19.65
CA VAL A 31 5.24 -8.11 -18.81
C VAL A 31 3.94 -7.54 -19.38
N VAL A 32 2.94 -7.31 -18.52
CA VAL A 32 1.71 -6.63 -18.94
C VAL A 32 1.83 -5.15 -18.59
N ALA A 33 1.74 -4.28 -19.60
CA ALA A 33 1.70 -2.85 -19.40
C ALA A 33 0.25 -2.35 -19.35
N TYR A 34 0.02 -1.35 -18.53
CA TYR A 34 -1.22 -0.59 -18.45
C TYR A 34 -0.90 0.88 -18.63
N HIS A 35 -1.64 1.58 -19.46
CA HIS A 35 -1.33 2.97 -19.74
C HIS A 35 -2.56 3.87 -19.82
N ARG A 36 -2.34 5.14 -19.53
CA ARG A 36 -3.33 6.18 -19.75
C ARG A 36 -2.65 7.53 -20.02
N ARG A 37 -3.03 8.15 -21.13
CA ARG A 37 -2.61 9.51 -21.40
C ARG A 37 -3.41 10.49 -20.53
N THR A 38 -2.67 11.36 -19.82
CA THR A 38 -3.22 12.44 -19.00
C THR A 38 -2.50 13.75 -19.34
N SER A 39 -3.05 14.89 -18.89
CA SER A 39 -2.42 16.20 -19.10
C SER A 39 -1.28 16.42 -18.10
N ALA A 40 -0.08 16.00 -18.43
CA ALA A 40 1.11 16.04 -17.56
C ALA A 40 2.26 16.93 -18.07
N GLN A 41 2.05 17.70 -19.12
CA GLN A 41 3.02 18.70 -19.65
C GLN A 41 4.44 18.12 -19.88
N GLY A 42 4.54 16.99 -20.56
CA GLY A 42 5.82 16.34 -20.86
C GLY A 42 6.40 15.52 -19.69
N LEU A 43 5.63 15.28 -18.64
CA LEU A 43 5.97 14.37 -17.55
C LEU A 43 5.29 13.01 -17.74
N LEU A 44 5.98 11.97 -17.30
CA LEU A 44 5.52 10.60 -17.33
C LEU A 44 5.87 9.93 -16.00
N ARG A 45 4.92 9.18 -15.45
CA ARG A 45 5.13 8.28 -14.32
C ARG A 45 5.04 6.85 -14.80
N LEU A 46 6.04 6.07 -14.39
CA LEU A 46 6.10 4.63 -14.55
C LEU A 46 6.08 3.98 -13.17
N ASP A 47 5.24 2.98 -12.98
CA ASP A 47 5.24 2.14 -11.79
C ASP A 47 5.49 0.69 -12.24
N LEU A 48 6.63 0.15 -11.81
CA LEU A 48 6.95 -1.26 -11.98
C LEU A 48 6.47 -1.99 -10.72
N MET A 49 5.40 -2.75 -10.84
CA MET A 49 4.77 -3.48 -9.75
C MET A 49 5.08 -4.96 -9.89
N VAL A 50 5.74 -5.54 -8.88
CA VAL A 50 6.09 -6.96 -8.85
C VAL A 50 5.45 -7.62 -7.64
N ARG A 51 4.84 -8.79 -7.81
CA ARG A 51 4.25 -9.54 -6.69
C ARG A 51 5.34 -10.26 -5.89
N ALA A 52 6.16 -9.47 -5.21
CA ALA A 52 7.34 -9.88 -4.45
C ALA A 52 7.37 -9.26 -3.05
N GLY A 53 6.20 -8.96 -2.47
CA GLY A 53 6.08 -8.30 -1.18
C GLY A 53 6.57 -9.13 -0.01
N SER A 54 6.61 -8.50 1.17
CA SER A 54 7.12 -9.11 2.40
C SER A 54 6.33 -10.35 2.86
N GLY A 55 5.10 -10.51 2.39
CA GLY A 55 4.27 -11.70 2.65
C GLY A 55 4.80 -12.98 2.01
N PHE A 56 5.54 -12.88 0.90
CA PHE A 56 6.07 -14.03 0.15
C PHE A 56 7.50 -14.41 0.53
N GLN A 57 8.15 -13.60 1.34
CA GLN A 57 9.54 -13.86 1.72
C GLN A 57 9.66 -15.06 2.69
N PRO A 58 10.57 -16.03 2.40
CA PRO A 58 10.80 -17.16 3.31
C PRO A 58 11.43 -16.70 4.63
N ARG A 59 12.10 -15.58 4.62
CA ARG A 59 12.79 -14.97 5.75
C ARG A 59 12.54 -13.46 5.75
N PRO A 60 12.39 -12.80 6.92
CA PRO A 60 12.27 -11.35 7.00
C PRO A 60 13.41 -10.60 6.30
N LEU A 61 13.14 -9.40 5.83
CA LEU A 61 14.03 -8.46 5.17
C LEU A 61 14.36 -8.77 3.69
N LEU A 62 14.18 -10.00 3.19
CA LEU A 62 14.54 -10.34 1.79
C LEU A 62 13.78 -9.48 0.77
N SER A 63 12.46 -9.36 0.90
CA SER A 63 11.66 -8.54 0.00
C SER A 63 12.09 -7.07 0.02
N GLN A 64 12.24 -6.51 1.23
CA GLN A 64 12.60 -5.11 1.40
C GLN A 64 14.00 -4.80 0.89
N LEU A 65 14.96 -5.70 1.11
CA LEU A 65 16.33 -5.50 0.65
C LEU A 65 16.44 -5.72 -0.86
N SER A 66 15.74 -6.72 -1.42
CA SER A 66 15.78 -6.96 -2.87
C SER A 66 15.21 -5.76 -3.66
N ASP A 67 14.17 -5.11 -3.16
CA ASP A 67 13.61 -3.90 -3.75
C ASP A 67 14.53 -2.68 -3.56
N LEU A 68 14.88 -2.38 -2.32
CA LEU A 68 15.70 -1.20 -1.99
C LEU A 68 17.08 -1.23 -2.65
N LEU A 69 17.71 -2.39 -2.74
CA LEU A 69 19.05 -2.55 -3.29
C LEU A 69 19.10 -2.61 -4.82
N LEU A 70 17.97 -2.54 -5.54
CA LEU A 70 17.97 -2.33 -6.99
C LEU A 70 18.73 -1.05 -7.37
N LYS A 71 18.64 0.00 -6.55
CA LYS A 71 19.38 1.24 -6.74
C LYS A 71 20.91 1.12 -6.62
N GLU A 72 21.40 0.00 -6.06
CA GLU A 72 22.83 -0.20 -5.83
C GLU A 72 23.59 -0.67 -7.10
N GLY A 73 22.88 -0.71 -8.26
CA GLY A 73 23.47 -0.97 -9.54
C GLY A 73 23.08 -2.32 -10.16
N CYS A 74 23.67 -2.62 -11.31
CA CYS A 74 23.46 -3.87 -12.02
C CYS A 74 24.78 -4.57 -12.37
N ARG A 75 24.72 -5.90 -12.51
CA ARG A 75 25.87 -6.71 -12.92
C ARG A 75 26.08 -6.69 -14.44
N GLU A 76 27.31 -6.90 -14.90
CA GLU A 76 27.60 -7.11 -16.31
C GLU A 76 26.96 -8.43 -16.79
N VAL A 77 26.38 -8.38 -17.98
CA VAL A 77 25.88 -9.56 -18.69
C VAL A 77 26.44 -9.60 -20.10
N ARG A 78 26.85 -10.78 -20.54
CA ARG A 78 27.35 -11.03 -21.89
C ARG A 78 26.51 -12.10 -22.57
N ASP A 79 26.31 -11.96 -23.86
CA ASP A 79 25.67 -12.99 -24.65
C ASP A 79 26.62 -14.20 -24.92
N ALA A 80 26.10 -15.19 -25.61
CA ALA A 80 26.86 -16.41 -25.98
C ALA A 80 28.09 -16.11 -26.86
N SER A 81 28.15 -14.95 -27.52
CA SER A 81 29.31 -14.50 -28.30
C SER A 81 30.36 -13.76 -27.46
N GLY A 82 30.07 -13.49 -26.20
CA GLY A 82 30.90 -12.69 -25.29
C GLY A 82 30.68 -11.18 -25.39
N GLN A 83 29.73 -10.72 -26.22
CA GLN A 83 29.40 -9.31 -26.33
C GLN A 83 28.64 -8.84 -25.06
N VAL A 84 29.01 -7.67 -24.52
CA VAL A 84 28.31 -7.07 -23.37
C VAL A 84 26.92 -6.59 -23.79
N THR A 85 25.89 -7.17 -23.20
CA THR A 85 24.48 -6.80 -23.40
C THR A 85 23.90 -5.94 -22.27
N CYS A 86 24.50 -6.04 -21.08
CA CYS A 86 24.30 -5.15 -19.95
C CYS A 86 25.65 -4.78 -19.36
N SER A 87 25.99 -3.51 -19.31
CA SER A 87 27.20 -3.04 -18.62
C SER A 87 26.95 -2.97 -17.11
N ALA A 88 27.94 -3.37 -16.33
CA ALA A 88 27.87 -3.18 -14.90
C ALA A 88 27.76 -1.69 -14.55
N LEU A 89 26.96 -1.40 -13.54
CA LEU A 89 26.84 -0.07 -12.93
C LEU A 89 26.99 -0.19 -11.42
N SER A 90 27.79 0.71 -10.86
CA SER A 90 27.89 0.90 -9.42
C SER A 90 26.72 1.73 -8.90
N THR A 91 26.56 1.80 -7.58
CA THR A 91 25.63 2.68 -6.87
C THR A 91 25.75 4.13 -7.31
N ALA A 92 27.00 4.65 -7.34
CA ALA A 92 27.25 6.05 -7.71
C ALA A 92 26.89 6.35 -9.16
N GLU A 93 27.25 5.45 -10.10
CA GLU A 93 26.91 5.62 -11.50
C GLU A 93 25.39 5.53 -11.74
N THR A 94 24.69 4.64 -11.03
CA THR A 94 23.23 4.52 -11.08
C THR A 94 22.55 5.80 -10.61
N ALA A 95 22.99 6.34 -9.49
CA ALA A 95 22.46 7.60 -8.96
C ALA A 95 22.73 8.78 -9.92
N ASP A 96 23.96 8.92 -10.43
CA ASP A 96 24.35 9.97 -11.39
C ASP A 96 23.51 9.90 -12.68
N LEU A 97 23.18 8.70 -13.16
CA LEU A 97 22.33 8.55 -14.33
C LEU A 97 20.89 9.00 -14.08
N PHE A 98 20.28 8.61 -12.97
CA PHE A 98 18.93 9.09 -12.63
C PHE A 98 18.91 10.60 -12.42
N ASP A 99 19.88 11.17 -11.72
CA ASP A 99 20.00 12.60 -11.52
C ASP A 99 20.18 13.37 -12.85
N ARG A 100 21.02 12.84 -13.75
CA ARG A 100 21.25 13.40 -15.09
C ARG A 100 19.98 13.43 -15.94
N TYR A 101 19.11 12.42 -15.79
CA TYR A 101 17.81 12.37 -16.49
C TYR A 101 16.74 13.16 -15.76
N GLY A 102 17.02 13.74 -14.58
CA GLY A 102 16.04 14.38 -13.72
C GLY A 102 14.93 13.44 -13.30
N ALA A 103 15.24 12.15 -13.19
CA ALA A 103 14.29 11.12 -12.84
C ALA A 103 14.16 11.03 -11.31
N TYR A 104 12.93 11.14 -10.81
CA TYR A 104 12.62 10.83 -9.41
C TYR A 104 12.27 9.35 -9.29
N VAL A 105 12.97 8.63 -8.43
CA VAL A 105 12.76 7.19 -8.22
C VAL A 105 12.41 6.92 -6.76
N TYR A 106 11.36 6.13 -6.57
CA TYR A 106 10.89 5.73 -5.25
C TYR A 106 10.66 4.22 -5.21
N TYR A 107 11.11 3.59 -4.12
CA TYR A 107 11.00 2.15 -3.87
C TYR A 107 10.04 1.92 -2.70
N SER A 108 9.05 1.06 -2.89
CA SER A 108 8.03 0.76 -1.88
C SER A 108 7.78 -0.74 -1.79
N THR A 109 8.07 -1.29 -0.62
CA THR A 109 7.78 -2.70 -0.32
C THR A 109 6.54 -2.78 0.55
N MET A 110 5.53 -3.49 0.05
CA MET A 110 4.27 -3.77 0.73
C MET A 110 4.16 -5.26 1.10
N MET A 111 3.04 -5.66 1.66
CA MET A 111 2.83 -7.05 2.07
C MET A 111 2.85 -8.02 0.88
N GLU A 112 2.18 -7.69 -0.22
CA GLU A 112 2.10 -8.57 -1.39
C GLU A 112 2.90 -8.10 -2.60
N TYR A 113 3.25 -6.82 -2.65
CA TYR A 113 3.90 -6.21 -3.82
C TYR A 113 5.11 -5.38 -3.44
N VAL A 114 6.04 -5.28 -4.36
CA VAL A 114 7.02 -4.20 -4.41
C VAL A 114 6.68 -3.30 -5.60
N ILE A 115 6.90 -2.00 -5.46
CA ILE A 115 6.60 -1.02 -6.49
C ILE A 115 7.80 -0.09 -6.63
N VAL A 116 8.37 -0.03 -7.83
CA VAL A 116 9.38 0.97 -8.20
C VAL A 116 8.70 2.03 -9.05
N THR A 117 8.56 3.23 -8.49
CA THR A 117 7.98 4.39 -9.19
C THR A 117 9.10 5.24 -9.79
N VAL A 118 8.99 5.57 -11.07
CA VAL A 118 9.89 6.48 -11.78
C VAL A 118 9.07 7.62 -12.39
N CYS A 119 9.34 8.86 -11.96
CA CYS A 119 8.79 10.05 -12.61
C CYS A 119 9.89 10.73 -13.42
N VAL A 120 9.64 10.95 -14.71
CA VAL A 120 10.65 11.47 -15.64
C VAL A 120 10.00 12.30 -16.75
N ARG A 121 10.75 13.20 -17.35
CA ARG A 121 10.32 13.88 -18.58
C ARG A 121 10.31 12.90 -19.75
N THR A 122 9.33 13.03 -20.65
CA THR A 122 9.18 12.12 -21.81
C THR A 122 10.44 12.01 -22.67
N GLU A 123 11.22 13.08 -22.81
CA GLU A 123 12.48 13.08 -23.56
C GLU A 123 13.57 12.15 -22.97
N TYR A 124 13.49 11.86 -21.65
CA TYR A 124 14.40 10.95 -20.93
C TYR A 124 13.79 9.57 -20.63
N LEU A 125 12.59 9.27 -21.17
CA LEU A 125 11.95 7.98 -20.99
C LEU A 125 12.84 6.83 -21.40
N ALA A 126 13.40 6.86 -22.62
CA ALA A 126 14.18 5.75 -23.15
C ALA A 126 15.43 5.42 -22.30
N PRO A 127 16.30 6.36 -21.93
CA PRO A 127 17.45 6.06 -21.09
C PRO A 127 17.05 5.65 -19.67
N SER A 128 16.03 6.28 -19.05
CA SER A 128 15.55 5.92 -17.72
C SER A 128 14.93 4.52 -17.68
N LEU A 129 14.13 4.19 -18.68
CA LEU A 129 13.51 2.85 -18.79
C LEU A 129 14.56 1.77 -19.08
N THR A 130 15.62 2.08 -19.85
CA THR A 130 16.75 1.18 -20.06
C THR A 130 17.49 0.90 -18.76
N LEU A 131 17.75 1.95 -17.96
CA LEU A 131 18.37 1.81 -16.65
C LEU A 131 17.51 0.96 -15.72
N LEU A 132 16.20 1.28 -15.60
CA LEU A 132 15.26 0.53 -14.79
C LEU A 132 15.20 -0.95 -15.19
N ARG A 133 15.16 -1.25 -16.49
CA ARG A 133 15.21 -2.63 -17.03
C ARG A 133 16.46 -3.37 -16.58
N ASN A 134 17.64 -2.73 -16.67
CA ASN A 134 18.90 -3.35 -16.31
C ASN A 134 18.97 -3.64 -14.79
N LEU A 135 18.50 -2.71 -13.95
CA LEU A 135 18.42 -2.90 -12.51
C LEU A 135 17.41 -4.00 -12.14
N TYR A 136 16.27 -4.03 -12.81
CA TYR A 136 15.24 -5.05 -12.65
C TYR A 136 15.72 -6.44 -13.06
N ALA A 137 16.38 -6.57 -14.23
CA ALA A 137 16.76 -7.87 -14.75
C ALA A 137 18.01 -8.44 -14.07
N PHE A 138 19.01 -7.59 -13.75
CA PHE A 138 20.32 -8.03 -13.32
C PHE A 138 20.89 -7.20 -12.17
N PRO A 139 20.23 -7.15 -11.02
CA PRO A 139 20.72 -6.37 -9.88
C PRO A 139 22.08 -6.85 -9.41
N ALA A 140 22.91 -5.91 -8.97
CA ALA A 140 24.26 -6.21 -8.50
C ALA A 140 24.27 -6.78 -7.07
N TYR A 141 23.40 -6.28 -6.21
CA TYR A 141 23.36 -6.59 -4.77
C TYR A 141 24.77 -6.63 -4.14
N PRO A 142 25.51 -5.51 -4.14
CA PRO A 142 26.87 -5.50 -3.63
C PRO A 142 26.89 -5.80 -2.12
N GLU A 143 27.85 -6.60 -1.67
CA GLU A 143 27.96 -7.01 -0.26
C GLU A 143 28.04 -5.82 0.71
N GLU A 144 28.74 -4.77 0.32
CA GLU A 144 28.83 -3.54 1.12
C GLU A 144 27.46 -2.83 1.21
N GLY A 145 26.69 -2.78 0.13
CA GLY A 145 25.33 -2.24 0.14
C GLY A 145 24.40 -3.05 1.04
N ILE A 146 24.48 -4.38 0.99
CA ILE A 146 23.72 -5.27 1.86
C ILE A 146 24.08 -4.99 3.33
N ARG A 147 25.38 -5.01 3.67
CA ARG A 147 25.87 -4.77 5.03
C ARG A 147 25.37 -3.44 5.59
N LEU A 148 25.58 -2.36 4.84
CA LEU A 148 25.19 -1.01 5.26
C LEU A 148 23.69 -0.89 5.48
N ASN A 149 22.87 -1.43 4.56
CA ASN A 149 21.41 -1.38 4.68
C ASN A 149 20.91 -2.24 5.84
N LEU A 150 21.49 -3.41 6.12
CA LEU A 150 21.17 -4.21 7.30
C LEU A 150 21.47 -3.46 8.60
N GLU A 151 22.65 -2.84 8.72
CA GLU A 151 23.04 -2.04 9.88
C GLU A 151 22.08 -0.86 10.13
N LEU A 152 21.79 -0.08 9.10
CA LEU A 152 20.85 1.05 9.18
C LEU A 152 19.45 0.59 9.61
N ARG A 153 18.95 -0.51 9.02
CA ARG A 153 17.64 -1.06 9.36
C ARG A 153 17.60 -1.64 10.77
N GLN A 154 18.66 -2.29 11.23
CA GLN A 154 18.75 -2.78 12.60
C GLN A 154 18.73 -1.64 13.61
N GLN A 155 19.46 -0.55 13.34
CA GLN A 155 19.41 0.65 14.19
C GLN A 155 18.01 1.26 14.22
N GLN A 156 17.37 1.42 13.06
CA GLN A 156 16.00 1.94 12.99
C GLN A 156 15.02 1.03 13.71
N TRP A 157 15.12 -0.29 13.54
CA TRP A 157 14.28 -1.26 14.24
C TRP A 157 14.44 -1.17 15.78
N LYS A 158 15.68 -0.99 16.29
CA LYS A 158 15.93 -0.79 17.73
C LYS A 158 15.23 0.47 18.26
N ILE A 159 15.20 1.54 17.48
CA ILE A 159 14.50 2.78 17.83
C ILE A 159 12.98 2.58 17.76
N ASP A 160 12.50 1.95 16.70
CA ASP A 160 11.07 1.81 16.46
C ASP A 160 10.38 0.88 17.45
N ARG A 161 11.01 -0.21 17.85
CA ARG A 161 10.46 -1.13 18.85
C ARG A 161 10.24 -0.49 20.23
N GLU A 162 10.88 0.65 20.51
CA GLU A 162 10.65 1.39 21.77
C GLU A 162 9.42 2.28 21.71
N LYS A 163 8.89 2.57 20.52
CA LYS A 163 7.68 3.36 20.35
C LYS A 163 6.43 2.56 20.73
N VAL A 164 5.57 3.13 21.57
CA VAL A 164 4.34 2.47 22.04
C VAL A 164 3.41 2.07 20.89
N GLN A 165 3.28 2.92 19.86
CA GLN A 165 2.44 2.62 18.71
C GLN A 165 2.98 1.45 17.86
N VAL A 166 4.29 1.35 17.70
CA VAL A 166 4.92 0.24 16.97
C VAL A 166 4.72 -1.07 17.74
N ALA A 167 4.95 -1.05 19.04
CA ALA A 167 4.74 -2.21 19.89
C ALA A 167 3.27 -2.67 19.86
N ALA A 168 2.31 -1.73 19.94
CA ALA A 168 0.88 -2.04 19.83
C ALA A 168 0.53 -2.63 18.46
N SER A 169 1.06 -2.05 17.37
CA SER A 169 0.82 -2.52 16.00
C SER A 169 1.35 -3.94 15.78
N MET A 170 2.58 -4.20 16.17
CA MET A 170 3.19 -5.53 16.05
C MET A 170 2.38 -6.59 16.81
N LYS A 171 1.97 -6.30 18.05
CA LYS A 171 1.15 -7.23 18.83
C LYS A 171 -0.25 -7.41 18.25
N MET A 172 -0.84 -6.36 17.72
CA MET A 172 -2.14 -6.46 17.04
C MET A 172 -2.06 -7.38 15.81
N ASN A 173 -1.03 -7.22 15.00
CA ASN A 173 -0.83 -8.09 13.83
C ASN A 173 -0.63 -9.56 14.23
N GLU A 174 0.15 -9.82 15.28
CA GLU A 174 0.29 -11.16 15.83
C GLU A 174 -1.05 -11.77 16.27
N LEU A 175 -1.90 -10.96 16.95
CA LEU A 175 -3.23 -11.42 17.39
C LEU A 175 -4.19 -11.67 16.23
N LEU A 176 -4.16 -10.82 15.20
CA LEU A 176 -5.05 -10.93 14.04
C LEU A 176 -4.67 -12.08 13.11
N PHE A 177 -3.37 -12.28 12.89
CA PHE A 177 -2.90 -13.19 11.85
C PHE A 177 -2.25 -14.46 12.41
N GLY A 178 -1.73 -14.42 13.62
CA GLY A 178 -0.88 -15.46 14.20
C GLY A 178 0.60 -15.19 14.02
N ALA A 179 1.44 -15.62 14.96
CA ALA A 179 2.88 -15.35 14.98
C ALA A 179 3.65 -15.97 13.79
N ASP A 180 3.16 -17.05 13.23
CA ASP A 180 3.78 -17.77 12.11
C ASP A 180 3.26 -17.26 10.74
N HIS A 181 2.19 -16.49 10.72
CA HIS A 181 1.63 -15.92 9.50
C HIS A 181 2.53 -14.77 9.00
N PRO A 182 2.75 -14.62 7.68
CA PRO A 182 3.58 -13.54 7.13
C PRO A 182 3.20 -12.14 7.62
N TYR A 183 1.92 -11.85 7.84
CA TYR A 183 1.44 -10.54 8.31
C TYR A 183 1.52 -10.38 9.83
N GLY A 184 1.60 -11.48 10.60
CA GLY A 184 1.71 -11.47 12.07
C GLY A 184 3.13 -11.67 12.60
N ARG A 185 4.04 -12.14 11.73
CA ARG A 185 5.42 -12.45 12.12
C ARG A 185 6.19 -11.18 12.46
N MET A 186 6.75 -11.15 13.66
CA MET A 186 7.58 -10.06 14.12
C MET A 186 9.04 -10.23 13.70
N LEU A 187 9.67 -9.11 13.31
CA LEU A 187 11.10 -9.04 13.03
C LEU A 187 11.92 -9.20 14.33
N ARG A 188 12.97 -10.02 14.30
CA ARG A 188 13.86 -10.32 15.41
C ARG A 188 15.29 -9.84 15.13
N GLU A 189 16.11 -9.76 16.17
CA GLU A 189 17.49 -9.28 16.02
C GLU A 189 18.35 -10.23 15.16
N GLU A 190 18.12 -11.54 15.24
CA GLU A 190 18.81 -12.53 14.43
C GLU A 190 18.50 -12.42 12.92
N ASP A 191 17.36 -11.86 12.55
CA ASP A 191 16.98 -11.72 11.14
C ASP A 191 17.91 -10.77 10.38
N PHE A 192 18.54 -9.81 11.07
CA PHE A 192 19.51 -8.89 10.47
C PHE A 192 20.88 -9.51 10.16
N GLN A 193 21.17 -10.68 10.70
CA GLN A 193 22.45 -11.39 10.49
C GLN A 193 22.35 -12.51 9.47
N ALA A 194 21.14 -12.81 9.02
CA ALA A 194 20.85 -14.01 8.26
C ALA A 194 20.70 -13.78 6.75
N VAL A 195 20.71 -12.54 6.27
CA VAL A 195 20.51 -12.22 4.85
C VAL A 195 21.86 -12.05 4.16
N ASP A 196 22.09 -12.85 3.13
CA ASP A 196 23.25 -12.72 2.27
C ASP A 196 22.86 -12.45 0.80
N ARG A 197 23.89 -12.22 -0.04
CA ARG A 197 23.71 -11.94 -1.47
C ARG A 197 23.06 -13.11 -2.22
N ALA A 198 23.39 -14.35 -1.87
CA ALA A 198 22.84 -15.53 -2.55
C ALA A 198 21.35 -15.68 -2.28
N GLU A 199 20.90 -15.41 -1.05
CA GLU A 199 19.47 -15.39 -0.70
C GLU A 199 18.69 -14.28 -1.42
N LEU A 200 19.31 -13.09 -1.55
CA LEU A 200 18.69 -11.97 -2.30
C LEU A 200 18.55 -12.30 -3.78
N LEU A 201 19.57 -12.88 -4.40
CA LEU A 201 19.50 -13.34 -5.79
C LEU A 201 18.46 -14.43 -5.97
N ALA A 202 18.43 -15.43 -5.07
CA ALA A 202 17.44 -16.50 -5.15
C ALA A 202 15.99 -15.98 -4.99
N PHE A 203 15.78 -14.98 -4.12
CA PHE A 203 14.48 -14.30 -3.98
C PHE A 203 14.15 -13.51 -5.24
N HIS A 204 15.11 -12.75 -5.77
CA HIS A 204 14.94 -11.99 -6.99
C HIS A 204 14.58 -12.90 -8.17
N ASP A 205 15.37 -13.95 -8.44
CA ASP A 205 15.17 -14.88 -9.55
C ASP A 205 13.82 -15.60 -9.49
N ARG A 206 13.29 -15.79 -8.29
CA ARG A 206 11.98 -16.40 -8.08
C ARG A 206 10.83 -15.46 -8.39
N PHE A 207 10.91 -14.18 -8.00
CA PHE A 207 9.77 -13.27 -8.00
C PHE A 207 9.83 -12.17 -9.07
N TYR A 208 11.03 -11.69 -9.48
CA TYR A 208 11.17 -10.62 -10.46
C TYR A 208 11.17 -11.20 -11.87
N ARG A 209 10.02 -11.72 -12.25
CA ARG A 209 9.80 -12.37 -13.55
C ARG A 209 8.79 -11.58 -14.37
N PRO A 210 8.91 -11.57 -15.72
CA PRO A 210 7.99 -10.83 -16.58
C PRO A 210 6.51 -11.14 -16.31
N GLU A 211 6.16 -12.43 -16.18
CA GLU A 211 4.79 -12.89 -15.92
C GLU A 211 4.24 -12.50 -14.52
N ASN A 212 5.11 -12.07 -13.61
CA ASN A 212 4.80 -11.62 -12.28
C ASN A 212 4.88 -10.09 -12.12
N THR A 213 5.05 -9.38 -13.23
CA THR A 213 5.34 -7.96 -13.26
C THR A 213 4.32 -7.20 -14.09
N LEU A 214 3.85 -6.09 -13.54
CA LEU A 214 3.05 -5.10 -14.25
C LEU A 214 3.87 -3.82 -14.44
N LEU A 215 3.69 -3.15 -15.57
CA LEU A 215 4.25 -1.83 -15.84
C LEU A 215 3.11 -0.84 -16.07
N VAL A 216 2.93 0.12 -15.17
CA VAL A 216 1.88 1.13 -15.29
C VAL A 216 2.49 2.43 -15.76
N ALA A 217 1.90 3.06 -16.79
CA ALA A 217 2.38 4.31 -17.35
C ALA A 217 1.26 5.35 -17.41
N THR A 218 1.43 6.48 -16.71
CA THR A 218 0.48 7.60 -16.76
C THR A 218 1.20 8.91 -16.99
N GLY A 219 0.49 9.91 -17.47
CA GLY A 219 1.07 11.20 -17.82
C GLY A 219 1.01 11.46 -19.32
N ASP A 220 2.04 12.08 -19.85
CA ASP A 220 2.11 12.36 -21.30
C ASP A 220 2.60 11.13 -22.08
N VAL A 221 1.74 10.11 -22.11
CA VAL A 221 1.96 8.82 -22.77
C VAL A 221 1.24 8.81 -24.11
N GLY A 222 1.99 8.74 -25.21
CA GLY A 222 1.48 8.61 -26.57
C GLY A 222 2.06 7.38 -27.27
N GLU A 223 1.78 7.22 -28.57
CA GLU A 223 2.25 6.08 -29.35
C GLU A 223 3.79 5.92 -29.36
N GLN A 224 4.53 7.05 -29.28
CA GLN A 224 5.98 7.03 -29.25
C GLN A 224 6.51 6.45 -27.93
N GLU A 225 5.93 6.85 -26.82
CA GLU A 225 6.28 6.36 -25.48
C GLU A 225 5.92 4.86 -25.35
N LEU A 226 4.78 4.43 -25.87
CA LEU A 226 4.37 3.03 -25.90
C LEU A 226 5.33 2.19 -26.75
N ALA A 227 5.76 2.69 -27.92
CA ALA A 227 6.76 2.02 -28.74
C ALA A 227 8.13 1.91 -28.01
N VAL A 228 8.49 2.91 -27.20
CA VAL A 228 9.70 2.85 -26.35
C VAL A 228 9.56 1.78 -25.27
N MET A 229 8.40 1.68 -24.64
CA MET A 229 8.13 0.66 -23.61
C MET A 229 8.24 -0.74 -24.21
N GLU A 230 7.61 -1.02 -25.35
CA GLU A 230 7.73 -2.32 -26.06
C GLU A 230 9.17 -2.60 -26.46
N ARG A 231 9.87 -1.64 -27.03
CA ARG A 231 11.25 -1.84 -27.46
C ARG A 231 12.19 -2.18 -26.30
N ILE A 232 11.99 -1.59 -25.10
CA ILE A 232 12.90 -1.73 -23.96
C ILE A 232 12.46 -2.84 -23.01
N PHE A 233 11.22 -2.80 -22.51
CA PHE A 233 10.68 -3.79 -21.58
C PHE A 233 9.99 -4.99 -22.25
N GLY A 234 9.62 -4.88 -23.52
CA GLY A 234 9.17 -6.01 -24.34
C GLY A 234 10.36 -6.72 -24.97
N VAL A 235 10.68 -6.37 -26.21
CA VAL A 235 11.74 -7.02 -27.01
C VAL A 235 13.11 -7.00 -26.32
N GLY A 236 13.48 -5.86 -25.72
CA GLY A 236 14.78 -5.68 -25.08
C GLY A 236 14.98 -6.57 -23.86
N LEU A 237 13.97 -6.65 -22.97
CA LEU A 237 14.02 -7.51 -21.79
C LEU A 237 14.02 -8.99 -22.17
N SER A 238 13.12 -9.41 -23.07
CA SER A 238 13.04 -10.79 -23.55
C SER A 238 14.37 -11.27 -24.12
N ARG A 239 14.99 -10.43 -24.96
CA ARG A 239 16.30 -10.74 -25.55
C ARG A 239 17.39 -10.88 -24.47
N MET A 240 17.47 -9.95 -23.52
CA MET A 240 18.49 -9.97 -22.46
C MET A 240 18.40 -11.21 -21.58
N LEU A 241 17.18 -11.60 -21.18
CA LEU A 241 16.94 -12.80 -20.36
C LEU A 241 17.34 -14.07 -21.14
N SER A 242 16.98 -14.16 -22.41
CA SER A 242 17.37 -15.28 -23.28
C SER A 242 18.89 -15.37 -23.48
N GLU A 243 19.57 -14.24 -23.72
CA GLU A 243 21.03 -14.19 -23.94
C GLU A 243 21.82 -14.52 -22.66
N ALA A 244 21.28 -14.21 -21.49
CA ALA A 244 21.89 -14.55 -20.20
C ALA A 244 21.85 -16.07 -19.91
N GLY A 245 21.17 -16.87 -20.73
CA GLY A 245 20.97 -18.30 -20.49
C GLY A 245 20.01 -18.55 -19.31
N GLU A 246 19.39 -17.51 -18.82
CA GLU A 246 18.25 -17.57 -17.93
C GLU A 246 17.08 -18.01 -18.82
N ALA A 247 17.07 -19.31 -19.18
CA ALA A 247 15.90 -19.88 -19.80
C ALA A 247 14.74 -19.53 -18.87
N VAL A 248 13.79 -18.76 -19.38
CA VAL A 248 12.44 -18.73 -18.86
C VAL A 248 11.91 -20.14 -19.08
N GLU A 249 12.44 -21.13 -18.34
CA GLU A 249 11.67 -22.30 -18.10
C GLU A 249 10.41 -21.75 -17.47
N ALA A 250 9.34 -21.85 -18.23
CA ALA A 250 7.99 -21.69 -17.72
C ALA A 250 7.73 -22.81 -16.71
N ALA A 251 8.51 -22.84 -15.66
CA ALA A 251 8.09 -23.35 -14.39
C ALA A 251 7.04 -22.35 -13.94
N ALA A 252 5.82 -22.60 -14.41
CA ALA A 252 4.60 -22.07 -13.81
C ALA A 252 4.56 -22.55 -12.36
N THR A 253 5.50 -22.09 -11.55
CA THR A 253 5.35 -22.05 -10.12
C THR A 253 4.38 -20.91 -9.89
N SER A 254 3.09 -21.26 -9.90
CA SER A 254 2.07 -20.36 -9.36
C SER A 254 2.66 -19.76 -8.09
N LEU A 255 2.65 -18.43 -8.01
CA LEU A 255 3.06 -17.78 -6.77
C LEU A 255 2.28 -18.41 -5.62
N PRO A 256 2.92 -18.63 -4.47
CA PRO A 256 2.20 -19.20 -3.34
C PRO A 256 1.06 -18.27 -2.96
N ASP A 257 -0.10 -18.85 -2.67
CA ASP A 257 -1.20 -18.12 -2.05
C ASP A 257 -0.79 -17.75 -0.62
N MET A 258 -1.34 -16.64 -0.12
CA MET A 258 -1.18 -16.31 1.30
C MET A 258 -1.88 -17.37 2.14
N PRO A 259 -1.23 -17.90 3.20
CA PRO A 259 -1.89 -18.81 4.09
C PRO A 259 -3.08 -18.11 4.76
N PRO A 260 -4.13 -18.85 5.16
CA PRO A 260 -5.21 -18.25 5.92
C PRO A 260 -4.70 -17.74 7.29
N PRO A 261 -5.20 -16.60 7.78
CA PRO A 261 -4.85 -16.14 9.11
C PRO A 261 -5.36 -17.07 10.21
N HIS A 262 -4.63 -17.13 11.31
CA HIS A 262 -4.99 -17.88 12.51
C HIS A 262 -5.13 -16.90 13.70
N PRO A 263 -6.27 -16.18 13.81
CA PRO A 263 -6.48 -15.21 14.87
C PRO A 263 -6.34 -15.84 16.25
N SER A 264 -5.75 -15.11 17.19
CA SER A 264 -5.64 -15.54 18.58
C SER A 264 -7.00 -15.73 19.24
N ALA A 265 -7.13 -16.74 20.10
CA ALA A 265 -8.29 -16.87 20.99
C ALA A 265 -8.30 -15.77 22.06
N GLU A 266 -7.12 -15.29 22.48
CA GLU A 266 -6.98 -14.15 23.39
C GLU A 266 -7.11 -12.86 22.58
N LYS A 267 -8.14 -12.06 22.89
CA LYS A 267 -8.46 -10.84 22.15
C LYS A 267 -7.90 -9.57 22.78
N THR A 268 -7.24 -9.66 23.92
CA THR A 268 -6.69 -8.50 24.62
C THR A 268 -5.22 -8.71 24.94
N ALA A 269 -4.42 -7.65 24.80
CA ALA A 269 -3.03 -7.68 25.21
C ALA A 269 -2.59 -6.33 25.78
N PHE A 270 -1.65 -6.38 26.74
CA PHE A 270 -0.98 -5.22 27.27
C PHE A 270 0.54 -5.37 27.14
N ILE A 271 1.19 -4.35 26.58
CA ILE A 271 2.63 -4.30 26.47
C ILE A 271 3.13 -3.20 27.37
N SER A 272 3.84 -3.57 28.41
CA SER A 272 4.43 -2.61 29.35
C SER A 272 5.62 -1.90 28.70
N LYS A 273 5.59 -0.57 28.74
CA LYS A 273 6.67 0.33 28.36
C LYS A 273 6.93 1.31 29.51
N PRO A 274 7.70 0.87 30.54
CA PRO A 274 7.92 1.68 31.74
C PRO A 274 8.51 3.04 31.41
N GLY A 275 7.93 4.10 31.97
CA GLY A 275 8.38 5.48 31.75
C GLY A 275 7.84 6.13 30.48
N ALA A 276 7.02 5.46 29.68
CA ALA A 276 6.33 6.08 28.56
C ALA A 276 5.32 7.13 29.07
N LEU A 277 5.40 8.34 28.51
CA LEU A 277 4.47 9.43 28.83
C LEU A 277 3.11 9.27 28.15
N GLN A 278 3.07 8.51 27.08
CA GLN A 278 1.86 8.21 26.31
C GLN A 278 1.68 6.69 26.19
N ALA A 279 0.45 6.29 26.03
CA ALA A 279 0.07 4.93 25.69
C ALA A 279 -0.57 4.89 24.30
N ALA A 280 -0.26 3.86 23.53
CA ALA A 280 -0.98 3.53 22.31
C ALA A 280 -2.13 2.57 22.63
N VAL A 281 -3.27 2.80 22.00
CA VAL A 281 -4.45 1.93 22.08
C VAL A 281 -4.88 1.58 20.66
N ARG A 282 -5.05 0.29 20.38
CA ARG A 282 -5.55 -0.21 19.11
C ARG A 282 -6.72 -1.15 19.32
N PHE A 283 -7.72 -1.01 18.46
CA PHE A 283 -8.85 -1.93 18.35
C PHE A 283 -8.86 -2.44 16.93
N SER A 284 -8.95 -3.74 16.75
CA SER A 284 -9.05 -4.30 15.40
C SER A 284 -10.13 -5.36 15.31
N LEU A 285 -10.83 -5.36 14.20
CA LEU A 285 -11.92 -6.28 13.91
C LEU A 285 -11.66 -6.94 12.55
N PRO A 286 -11.54 -8.28 12.45
CA PRO A 286 -11.60 -8.96 11.17
C PRO A 286 -12.89 -8.58 10.43
N ALA A 287 -12.76 -8.18 9.18
CA ALA A 287 -13.87 -7.68 8.37
C ALA A 287 -14.17 -8.59 7.19
N VAL A 288 -15.28 -8.31 6.50
CA VAL A 288 -15.71 -9.08 5.34
C VAL A 288 -14.88 -8.71 4.10
N GLY A 289 -14.61 -9.71 3.26
CA GLY A 289 -13.90 -9.50 1.99
C GLY A 289 -14.74 -8.72 0.97
N GLN A 290 -14.08 -8.25 -0.08
CA GLN A 290 -14.63 -7.33 -1.08
C GLN A 290 -15.86 -7.86 -1.85
N GLN A 291 -15.97 -9.19 -1.98
CA GLN A 291 -17.11 -9.83 -2.64
C GLN A 291 -18.38 -9.91 -1.76
N HIS A 292 -18.24 -9.54 -0.47
CA HIS A 292 -19.37 -9.58 0.44
C HIS A 292 -20.30 -8.36 0.21
N PRO A 293 -21.64 -8.54 0.20
CA PRO A 293 -22.57 -7.45 -0.07
C PRO A 293 -22.48 -6.27 0.93
N ASP A 294 -22.03 -6.52 2.14
CA ASP A 294 -21.87 -5.48 3.17
C ASP A 294 -20.54 -4.71 3.08
N PHE A 295 -19.62 -5.10 2.18
CA PHE A 295 -18.26 -4.56 2.15
C PHE A 295 -18.22 -3.04 2.01
N HIS A 296 -18.86 -2.48 0.98
CA HIS A 296 -18.87 -1.03 0.76
C HIS A 296 -19.65 -0.27 1.83
N GLY A 297 -20.74 -0.85 2.32
CA GLY A 297 -21.50 -0.31 3.45
C GLY A 297 -20.64 -0.23 4.72
N LEU A 298 -19.80 -1.25 4.96
CA LEU A 298 -18.88 -1.30 6.09
C LEU A 298 -17.75 -0.26 5.96
N GLN A 299 -17.27 0.01 4.74
CA GLN A 299 -16.33 1.12 4.49
C GLN A 299 -16.95 2.48 4.86
N ILE A 300 -18.22 2.70 4.50
CA ILE A 300 -18.94 3.93 4.82
C ILE A 300 -19.19 4.03 6.34
N LEU A 301 -19.58 2.94 7.00
CA LEU A 301 -19.74 2.89 8.45
C LEU A 301 -18.40 3.19 9.16
N ASN A 302 -17.31 2.63 8.68
CA ASN A 302 -15.97 2.90 9.21
C ASN A 302 -15.57 4.37 9.04
N ALA A 303 -15.86 4.98 7.89
CA ALA A 303 -15.64 6.41 7.67
C ALA A 303 -16.44 7.26 8.67
N LEU A 304 -17.71 6.94 8.89
CA LEU A 304 -18.57 7.62 9.88
C LEU A 304 -18.01 7.50 11.30
N LEU A 305 -17.55 6.30 11.68
CA LEU A 305 -17.02 6.02 13.01
C LEU A 305 -15.73 6.79 13.28
N GLY A 306 -14.73 6.68 12.39
CA GLY A 306 -13.39 7.23 12.65
C GLY A 306 -12.56 7.56 11.41
N GLY A 307 -13.11 7.48 10.19
CA GLY A 307 -12.35 7.57 8.95
C GLY A 307 -12.05 8.99 8.46
N TYR A 308 -12.56 10.03 9.10
CA TYR A 308 -12.30 11.43 8.73
C TYR A 308 -12.37 12.37 9.91
N PHE A 309 -11.98 13.63 9.71
CA PHE A 309 -11.89 14.62 10.80
C PHE A 309 -13.24 14.90 11.50
N GLY A 310 -14.35 14.93 10.76
CA GLY A 310 -15.70 15.10 11.31
C GLY A 310 -16.38 13.80 11.76
N SER A 311 -15.65 12.71 11.91
CA SER A 311 -16.16 11.42 12.37
C SER A 311 -16.54 11.44 13.85
N ARG A 312 -17.32 10.46 14.31
CA ARG A 312 -17.81 10.39 15.69
C ARG A 312 -16.68 10.29 16.71
N LEU A 313 -15.69 9.42 16.47
CA LEU A 313 -14.56 9.26 17.38
C LEU A 313 -13.72 10.55 17.47
N MET A 314 -13.47 11.22 16.34
CA MET A 314 -12.72 12.49 16.35
C MET A 314 -13.48 13.57 17.11
N THR A 315 -14.76 13.75 16.83
CA THR A 315 -15.59 14.74 17.50
C THR A 315 -15.67 14.47 19.01
N SER A 316 -16.02 13.24 19.42
CA SER A 316 -16.24 12.89 20.82
C SER A 316 -14.93 12.87 21.64
N LEU A 317 -13.89 12.15 21.14
CA LEU A 317 -12.71 11.87 21.98
C LEU A 317 -11.62 12.92 21.85
N ARG A 318 -11.51 13.57 20.68
CA ARG A 318 -10.52 14.63 20.47
C ARG A 318 -11.08 16.02 20.77
N GLU A 319 -12.23 16.40 20.15
CA GLU A 319 -12.71 17.77 20.23
C GLU A 319 -13.46 18.06 21.54
N GLU A 320 -14.38 17.17 21.96
CA GLU A 320 -15.20 17.39 23.16
C GLU A 320 -14.47 17.00 24.43
N LYS A 321 -13.80 15.83 24.47
CA LYS A 321 -13.18 15.29 25.70
C LYS A 321 -11.69 15.59 25.83
N GLY A 322 -10.99 15.86 24.71
CA GLY A 322 -9.57 16.17 24.71
C GLY A 322 -8.66 15.00 25.15
N TYR A 323 -9.11 13.76 25.03
CA TYR A 323 -8.34 12.59 25.48
C TYR A 323 -7.16 12.26 24.57
N THR A 324 -7.22 12.65 23.30
CA THR A 324 -6.18 12.37 22.30
C THR A 324 -5.99 13.55 21.34
N TYR A 325 -4.83 13.60 20.69
CA TYR A 325 -4.59 14.50 19.55
C TYR A 325 -5.20 14.00 18.24
N GLY A 326 -5.49 12.70 18.15
CA GLY A 326 -6.11 12.10 16.98
C GLY A 326 -6.46 10.64 17.22
N ILE A 327 -7.57 10.24 16.66
CA ILE A 327 -8.04 8.86 16.62
C ILE A 327 -8.53 8.58 15.22
N GLN A 328 -8.07 7.50 14.62
CA GLN A 328 -8.40 7.16 13.25
C GLN A 328 -8.90 5.73 13.17
N SER A 329 -9.90 5.51 12.34
CA SER A 329 -10.37 4.18 11.95
C SER A 329 -10.11 3.95 10.48
N THR A 330 -9.43 2.85 10.16
CA THR A 330 -9.04 2.49 8.80
C THR A 330 -9.60 1.11 8.46
N HIS A 331 -10.18 0.96 7.28
CA HIS A 331 -10.52 -0.35 6.72
C HIS A 331 -9.37 -0.79 5.81
N THR A 332 -8.51 -1.66 6.34
CA THR A 332 -7.39 -2.23 5.59
C THR A 332 -7.86 -3.43 4.78
N VAL A 333 -7.57 -3.43 3.50
CA VAL A 333 -8.02 -4.46 2.56
C VAL A 333 -6.80 -5.04 1.86
N TYR A 334 -6.58 -6.34 2.04
CA TYR A 334 -5.69 -7.16 1.24
C TYR A 334 -6.52 -7.99 0.25
N ARG A 335 -5.87 -8.69 -0.65
CA ARG A 335 -6.55 -9.51 -1.64
C ARG A 335 -7.54 -10.51 -1.02
N ASP A 336 -7.11 -11.24 0.00
CA ASP A 336 -7.86 -12.35 0.59
C ASP A 336 -8.30 -12.08 2.03
N TYR A 337 -7.99 -10.92 2.57
CA TYR A 337 -8.27 -10.58 3.96
C TYR A 337 -8.53 -9.09 4.14
N SER A 338 -9.43 -8.75 5.05
CA SER A 338 -9.63 -7.36 5.46
C SER A 338 -9.90 -7.22 6.96
N TYR A 339 -9.62 -6.05 7.51
CA TYR A 339 -9.92 -5.73 8.89
C TYR A 339 -10.13 -4.22 9.07
N ILE A 340 -10.93 -3.87 10.06
CA ILE A 340 -11.06 -2.48 10.55
C ILE A 340 -10.11 -2.33 11.72
N ASP A 341 -9.34 -1.24 11.72
CA ASP A 341 -8.38 -0.90 12.74
C ASP A 341 -8.61 0.51 13.24
N ILE A 342 -8.78 0.68 14.56
CA ILE A 342 -8.88 1.98 15.21
C ILE A 342 -7.61 2.18 16.01
N GLU A 343 -6.88 3.24 15.72
CA GLU A 343 -5.63 3.55 16.40
C GLU A 343 -5.61 4.95 16.98
N THR A 344 -4.97 5.07 18.14
CA THR A 344 -4.80 6.35 18.82
C THR A 344 -3.66 6.30 19.84
N GLN A 345 -3.21 7.47 20.24
CA GLN A 345 -2.31 7.66 21.37
C GLN A 345 -2.93 8.63 22.37
N THR A 346 -2.71 8.37 23.65
CA THR A 346 -3.25 9.18 24.73
C THR A 346 -2.27 9.26 25.91
N ALA A 347 -2.43 10.23 26.79
CA ALA A 347 -1.71 10.21 28.05
C ALA A 347 -2.14 9.01 28.91
N VAL A 348 -1.23 8.41 29.67
CA VAL A 348 -1.48 7.17 30.43
C VAL A 348 -2.75 7.24 31.29
N GLY A 349 -3.03 8.40 31.90
CA GLY A 349 -4.22 8.60 32.72
C GLY A 349 -5.55 8.60 31.97
N PHE A 350 -5.55 8.71 30.65
CA PHE A 350 -6.77 8.72 29.83
C PHE A 350 -7.01 7.42 29.07
N VAL A 351 -6.19 6.38 29.25
CA VAL A 351 -6.32 5.11 28.53
C VAL A 351 -7.71 4.48 28.72
N GLU A 352 -8.12 4.23 29.94
CA GLU A 352 -9.43 3.59 30.21
C GLU A 352 -10.61 4.50 29.83
N PRO A 353 -10.65 5.82 30.20
CA PRO A 353 -11.68 6.72 29.72
C PRO A 353 -11.80 6.81 28.18
N LEU A 354 -10.67 6.72 27.45
CA LEU A 354 -10.66 6.71 26.00
C LEU A 354 -11.25 5.40 25.45
N ILE A 355 -10.87 4.26 26.01
CA ILE A 355 -11.41 2.96 25.62
C ILE A 355 -12.93 2.91 25.84
N ASP A 356 -13.40 3.36 27.01
CA ASP A 356 -14.81 3.44 27.29
C ASP A 356 -15.54 4.38 26.32
N GLY A 357 -14.89 5.48 25.93
CA GLY A 357 -15.40 6.40 24.94
C GLY A 357 -15.54 5.80 23.54
N VAL A 358 -14.58 4.99 23.11
CA VAL A 358 -14.66 4.27 21.82
C VAL A 358 -15.85 3.31 21.83
N TRP A 359 -16.00 2.51 22.90
CA TRP A 359 -17.13 1.60 23.04
C TRP A 359 -18.47 2.34 23.09
N ALA A 360 -18.52 3.46 23.77
CA ALA A 360 -19.74 4.28 23.86
C ALA A 360 -20.19 4.81 22.48
N GLU A 361 -19.25 5.25 21.63
CA GLU A 361 -19.60 5.71 20.27
C GLU A 361 -20.03 4.56 19.36
N MET A 362 -19.43 3.37 19.49
CA MET A 362 -19.89 2.16 18.78
C MET A 362 -21.30 1.77 19.24
N ASP A 363 -21.55 1.72 20.54
CA ASP A 363 -22.85 1.44 21.11
C ASP A 363 -23.92 2.44 20.66
N ARG A 364 -23.53 3.71 20.51
CA ARG A 364 -24.41 4.75 20.01
C ARG A 364 -24.81 4.52 18.57
N LEU A 365 -23.87 4.09 17.70
CA LEU A 365 -24.17 3.69 16.31
C LEU A 365 -25.13 2.50 16.24
N VAL A 366 -25.05 1.58 17.20
CA VAL A 366 -25.95 0.42 17.29
C VAL A 366 -27.37 0.83 17.72
N ARG A 367 -27.49 1.76 18.68
CA ARG A 367 -28.78 2.12 19.29
C ARG A 367 -29.52 3.24 18.55
N GLU A 368 -28.78 4.23 18.07
CA GLU A 368 -29.34 5.45 17.49
C GLU A 368 -29.09 5.49 15.98
N PRO A 369 -30.14 5.69 15.17
CA PRO A 369 -29.95 5.87 13.72
C PRO A 369 -29.14 7.14 13.44
N VAL A 370 -28.36 7.10 12.38
CA VAL A 370 -27.62 8.25 11.88
C VAL A 370 -28.61 9.30 11.39
N THR A 371 -28.40 10.57 11.76
CA THR A 371 -29.27 11.65 11.29
C THR A 371 -29.05 11.94 9.80
N ALA A 372 -30.09 12.44 9.10
CA ALA A 372 -29.97 12.83 7.69
C ALA A 372 -28.84 13.85 7.48
N ALA A 373 -28.72 14.83 8.37
CA ALA A 373 -27.66 15.85 8.28
C ALA A 373 -26.25 15.29 8.47
N GLU A 374 -26.08 14.28 9.32
CA GLU A 374 -24.82 13.58 9.54
C GLU A 374 -24.44 12.75 8.30
N LEU A 375 -25.41 12.01 7.76
CA LEU A 375 -25.21 11.23 6.55
C LEU A 375 -24.88 12.11 5.34
N ASP A 376 -25.54 13.25 5.17
CA ASP A 376 -25.25 14.18 4.09
C ASP A 376 -23.85 14.78 4.21
N ARG A 377 -23.38 15.12 5.42
CA ARG A 377 -21.99 15.55 5.63
C ARG A 377 -20.99 14.47 5.26
N LEU A 378 -21.25 13.22 5.67
CA LEU A 378 -20.39 12.07 5.33
C LEU A 378 -20.34 11.84 3.83
N ARG A 379 -21.50 11.83 3.15
CA ARG A 379 -21.58 11.69 1.68
C ARG A 379 -20.78 12.76 0.95
N ASN A 380 -20.96 14.02 1.35
CA ASN A 380 -20.22 15.14 0.75
C ASN A 380 -18.71 15.00 0.96
N HIS A 381 -18.27 14.53 2.13
CA HIS A 381 -16.87 14.23 2.38
C HIS A 381 -16.36 13.12 1.48
N LEU A 382 -17.04 11.97 1.41
CA LEU A 382 -16.63 10.82 0.59
C LEU A 382 -16.61 11.15 -0.90
N TYR A 383 -17.60 11.89 -1.40
CA TYR A 383 -17.59 12.36 -2.78
C TYR A 383 -16.42 13.31 -3.07
N GLY A 384 -16.06 14.15 -2.11
CA GLY A 384 -14.87 15.00 -2.21
C GLY A 384 -13.57 14.19 -2.27
N GLU A 385 -13.46 13.15 -1.45
CA GLU A 385 -12.31 12.23 -1.48
C GLU A 385 -12.24 11.46 -2.81
N TYR A 386 -13.35 10.92 -3.31
CA TYR A 386 -13.37 10.24 -4.61
C TYR A 386 -13.05 11.17 -5.78
N ALA A 387 -13.53 12.43 -5.73
CA ALA A 387 -13.14 13.42 -6.73
C ALA A 387 -11.63 13.68 -6.71
N ARG A 388 -11.02 13.77 -5.51
CA ARG A 388 -9.57 13.95 -5.34
C ARG A 388 -8.77 12.73 -5.81
N MET A 389 -9.29 11.51 -5.64
CA MET A 389 -8.62 10.27 -6.08
C MET A 389 -8.46 10.17 -7.60
N VAL A 390 -9.22 10.92 -8.37
CA VAL A 390 -9.12 10.98 -9.84
C VAL A 390 -8.61 12.32 -10.36
N ASP A 391 -8.16 13.21 -9.48
CA ASP A 391 -7.62 14.52 -9.81
C ASP A 391 -6.09 14.46 -9.93
N GLY A 392 -5.59 14.98 -11.04
CA GLY A 392 -4.16 15.02 -11.30
C GLY A 392 -3.65 13.97 -12.30
N PRO A 393 -2.47 14.24 -12.87
CA PRO A 393 -1.94 13.44 -13.98
C PRO A 393 -1.56 12.01 -13.61
N PHE A 394 -1.27 11.75 -12.33
CA PHE A 394 -0.79 10.45 -11.84
C PHE A 394 -1.78 9.75 -10.90
N ALA A 395 -2.93 10.37 -10.63
CA ALA A 395 -3.94 9.84 -9.73
C ALA A 395 -4.47 8.46 -10.18
N PHE A 396 -4.52 8.24 -11.48
CA PHE A 396 -4.95 6.95 -12.05
C PHE A 396 -3.97 5.81 -11.80
N SER A 397 -2.65 6.08 -11.75
CA SER A 397 -1.67 5.09 -11.30
C SER A 397 -1.98 4.65 -9.86
N ASP A 398 -2.15 5.61 -8.95
CA ASP A 398 -2.42 5.29 -7.54
C ASP A 398 -3.71 4.48 -7.36
N LEU A 399 -4.77 4.87 -8.06
CA LEU A 399 -6.06 4.17 -8.02
C LEU A 399 -5.95 2.75 -8.61
N PHE A 400 -5.26 2.61 -9.76
CA PHE A 400 -5.04 1.31 -10.39
C PHE A 400 -4.21 0.37 -9.50
N LEU A 401 -3.09 0.87 -8.96
CA LEU A 401 -2.23 0.08 -8.08
C LEU A 401 -3.00 -0.37 -6.82
N SER A 402 -3.80 0.54 -6.23
CA SER A 402 -4.64 0.21 -5.07
C SER A 402 -5.66 -0.88 -5.39
N ALA A 403 -6.36 -0.79 -6.51
CA ALA A 403 -7.32 -1.82 -6.94
C ALA A 403 -6.62 -3.16 -7.21
N ARG A 404 -5.46 -3.16 -7.86
CA ARG A 404 -4.67 -4.38 -8.12
C ARG A 404 -4.16 -5.04 -6.84
N MET A 405 -3.72 -4.26 -5.86
CA MET A 405 -3.29 -4.77 -4.55
C MET A 405 -4.43 -5.46 -3.80
N SER A 406 -5.64 -4.97 -3.96
CA SER A 406 -6.83 -5.58 -3.38
C SER A 406 -7.46 -6.68 -4.26
N GLY A 407 -6.92 -6.94 -5.46
CA GLY A 407 -7.40 -7.99 -6.36
C GLY A 407 -8.64 -7.59 -7.18
N GLU A 408 -8.91 -6.30 -7.31
CA GLU A 408 -10.07 -5.77 -8.03
C GLU A 408 -9.72 -5.11 -9.37
N GLU A 409 -10.75 -4.96 -10.20
CA GLU A 409 -10.70 -4.10 -11.36
C GLU A 409 -11.05 -2.66 -10.93
N MET A 410 -10.21 -1.69 -11.35
CA MET A 410 -10.24 -0.31 -10.88
C MET A 410 -11.59 0.38 -11.12
N SER A 411 -12.11 0.31 -12.35
CA SER A 411 -13.32 1.02 -12.74
C SER A 411 -14.54 0.45 -12.06
N GLU A 412 -14.61 -0.88 -11.93
CA GLU A 412 -15.72 -1.56 -11.25
C GLU A 412 -15.72 -1.27 -9.74
N CYS A 413 -14.53 -1.32 -9.10
CA CYS A 413 -14.39 -1.01 -7.69
C CYS A 413 -14.84 0.43 -7.39
N PHE A 414 -14.35 1.39 -8.18
CA PHE A 414 -14.69 2.80 -8.02
C PHE A 414 -16.19 3.06 -8.26
N ALA A 415 -16.79 2.43 -9.29
CA ALA A 415 -18.22 2.53 -9.55
C ALA A 415 -19.06 2.03 -8.39
N ARG A 416 -18.74 0.84 -7.86
CA ARG A 416 -19.44 0.25 -6.71
C ARG A 416 -19.35 1.11 -5.45
N GLN A 417 -18.18 1.72 -5.22
CA GLN A 417 -17.99 2.64 -4.10
C GLN A 417 -18.89 3.89 -4.23
N LEU A 418 -18.93 4.51 -5.40
CA LEU A 418 -19.79 5.69 -5.65
C LEU A 418 -21.27 5.35 -5.50
N GLU A 419 -21.70 4.22 -6.04
CA GLU A 419 -23.08 3.72 -5.93
C GLU A 419 -23.45 3.48 -4.46
N ALA A 420 -22.60 2.81 -3.70
CA ALA A 420 -22.83 2.54 -2.29
C ALA A 420 -22.97 3.82 -1.45
N VAL A 421 -22.17 4.85 -1.70
CA VAL A 421 -22.29 6.15 -1.01
C VAL A 421 -23.62 6.83 -1.33
N GLY A 422 -24.08 6.74 -2.59
CA GLY A 422 -25.37 7.31 -2.99
C GLY A 422 -26.58 6.55 -2.40
N ALA A 423 -26.49 5.24 -2.34
CA ALA A 423 -27.59 4.36 -1.97
C ALA A 423 -27.75 4.15 -0.46
N VAL A 424 -26.66 4.18 0.33
CA VAL A 424 -26.68 3.85 1.76
C VAL A 424 -27.68 4.70 2.53
N THR A 425 -28.45 4.08 3.43
CA THR A 425 -29.44 4.72 4.27
C THR A 425 -29.01 4.70 5.75
N PRO A 426 -29.61 5.54 6.62
CA PRO A 426 -29.41 5.45 8.07
C PRO A 426 -29.69 4.05 8.64
N ASP A 427 -30.73 3.38 8.13
CA ASP A 427 -31.12 2.03 8.56
C ASP A 427 -30.07 0.98 8.15
N ASP A 428 -29.47 1.12 6.96
CA ASP A 428 -28.36 0.27 6.53
C ASP A 428 -27.14 0.42 7.45
N LEU A 429 -26.75 1.63 7.77
CA LEU A 429 -25.64 1.90 8.67
C LEU A 429 -25.90 1.35 10.08
N GLN A 430 -27.15 1.48 10.59
CA GLN A 430 -27.51 0.92 11.88
C GLN A 430 -27.52 -0.62 11.86
N ARG A 431 -28.02 -1.24 10.78
CA ARG A 431 -27.96 -2.70 10.57
C ARG A 431 -26.51 -3.19 10.59
N LEU A 432 -25.64 -2.52 9.82
CA LEU A 432 -24.21 -2.84 9.78
C LEU A 432 -23.54 -2.68 11.14
N ALA A 433 -23.85 -1.59 11.86
CA ALA A 433 -23.32 -1.38 13.21
C ALA A 433 -23.74 -2.52 14.16
N ARG A 434 -25.01 -2.94 14.13
CA ARG A 434 -25.49 -4.08 14.93
C ARG A 434 -24.84 -5.40 14.58
N THR A 435 -24.50 -5.58 13.30
CA THR A 435 -23.89 -6.83 12.81
C THR A 435 -22.42 -6.91 13.16
N TYR A 436 -21.67 -5.81 12.99
CA TYR A 436 -20.21 -5.86 13.02
C TYR A 436 -19.58 -5.15 14.24
N LEU A 437 -20.19 -4.12 14.82
CA LEU A 437 -19.57 -3.39 15.95
C LEU A 437 -19.89 -4.03 17.31
N ARG A 438 -19.66 -5.32 17.45
CA ARG A 438 -19.84 -6.04 18.70
C ARG A 438 -18.54 -6.10 19.46
N LYS A 439 -18.52 -5.65 20.70
CA LYS A 439 -17.33 -5.54 21.55
C LYS A 439 -16.55 -6.86 21.65
N GLU A 440 -17.23 -7.99 21.72
CA GLU A 440 -16.66 -9.33 21.83
C GLU A 440 -15.90 -9.78 20.58
N ASP A 441 -16.12 -9.15 19.43
CA ASP A 441 -15.46 -9.49 18.17
C ASP A 441 -14.14 -8.74 17.99
N PHE A 442 -13.95 -7.66 18.72
CA PHE A 442 -12.74 -6.83 18.61
C PHE A 442 -11.54 -7.40 19.38
N PHE A 443 -10.38 -7.23 18.79
CA PHE A 443 -9.10 -7.31 19.48
C PHE A 443 -8.76 -5.93 20.04
N LEU A 444 -8.16 -5.90 21.24
CA LEU A 444 -7.73 -4.68 21.93
C LEU A 444 -6.29 -4.83 22.40
N VAL A 445 -5.42 -3.95 21.95
CA VAL A 445 -4.03 -3.88 22.41
C VAL A 445 -3.77 -2.52 23.03
N LYS A 446 -3.14 -2.57 24.19
CA LYS A 446 -2.61 -1.39 24.91
C LYS A 446 -1.09 -1.52 25.00
N ALA A 447 -0.37 -0.44 24.72
CA ALA A 447 1.08 -0.38 24.95
C ALA A 447 1.42 0.93 25.67
N GLY A 448 2.09 0.85 26.83
CA GLY A 448 2.42 2.02 27.64
C GLY A 448 2.96 1.67 29.01
N GLY A 449 3.15 2.68 29.84
CA GLY A 449 3.65 2.55 31.20
C GLY A 449 2.55 2.43 32.23
#